data_0c9d7ee0ad5ac3cb0290667ad92aa117
#
_entry.id   0c9d7ee0ad5ac3cb0290667ad92aa117
#
_cell.length_a   1.000
_cell.length_b   1.000
_cell.length_c   1.000
_cell.angle_alpha   90.00
_cell.angle_beta   90.00
_cell.angle_gamma   90.00
#
_symmetry.space_group_name_H-M   'P 1'
#
loop_
_entity.id
_entity.type
_entity.pdbx_description
1 polymer ?
#
loop_
_entity_poly.entity_id
_entity_poly.type
_entity_poly.pdbx_seq_one_letter_code
_entity_poly.pdbx_strand_id
1 'polypeptide(L)'
;MKDKMPVLTRRDFIRGTIGVTLGASVFGFQWPKGEARAADSSLVTIVRDKNAMDSAKNIDITVLEKMLTETLTKVTGQKNTKDAWLSLVKPNDAIGLVPTDHLNPTHDEVVHVVKNSLIDSGIPEDRIRDAQGPRNAKKCDALIAIPGLKAHWLTGIGTVLKNYIMYSGSPSSYHKSDSAKLGEIWNLPFVKGKTKLVLVDSLYPLCDKGPQPDPRYQWPYNGFIAGTDPVAVETVCLKIITEKRKAIRGEPWPLSPPPICVEAADKVYGLGTSRMEQIKIENSGWEHEILL
;
A
#
# COMPACT_ATOMS: atom_id res chain seq x y z
N MET A 1 -34.98 0.87 10.10
CA MET A 1 -34.07 1.67 10.93
C MET A 1 -32.67 1.49 10.29
N LYS A 2 -32.10 2.58 9.76
CA LYS A 2 -30.71 2.53 9.18
C LYS A 2 -29.77 2.80 10.34
N ASP A 3 -29.02 1.77 10.76
CA ASP A 3 -27.95 1.93 11.74
C ASP A 3 -26.88 2.86 11.16
N LYS A 4 -26.71 4.02 11.77
CA LYS A 4 -25.61 4.94 11.46
C LYS A 4 -24.34 4.36 12.05
N MET A 5 -23.39 3.97 11.21
CA MET A 5 -22.04 3.60 11.65
C MET A 5 -21.38 4.77 12.40
N PRO A 6 -20.66 4.50 13.50
CA PRO A 6 -19.99 5.54 14.27
C PRO A 6 -18.83 6.14 13.45
N VAL A 7 -18.78 7.46 13.40
CA VAL A 7 -17.68 8.21 12.78
C VAL A 7 -16.58 8.39 13.83
N LEU A 8 -15.40 7.79 13.58
CA LEU A 8 -14.22 7.99 14.42
C LEU A 8 -13.75 9.45 14.32
N THR A 9 -13.73 10.16 15.44
CA THR A 9 -13.24 11.53 15.52
C THR A 9 -11.78 11.57 16.00
N ARG A 10 -11.10 12.73 15.79
CA ARG A 10 -9.74 12.96 16.34
C ARG A 10 -9.65 12.68 17.85
N ARG A 11 -10.73 12.89 18.57
CA ARG A 11 -10.83 12.70 20.02
C ARG A 11 -10.85 11.21 20.37
N ASP A 12 -11.44 10.39 19.53
CA ASP A 12 -11.52 8.94 19.72
C ASP A 12 -10.16 8.29 19.44
N PHE A 13 -9.41 8.80 18.45
CA PHE A 13 -8.04 8.37 18.17
C PHE A 13 -7.08 8.69 19.34
N ILE A 14 -7.13 9.90 19.89
CA ILE A 14 -6.26 10.30 21.04
C ILE A 14 -6.61 9.48 22.30
N ARG A 15 -7.87 9.13 22.52
CA ARG A 15 -8.28 8.29 23.64
C ARG A 15 -7.87 6.83 23.48
N GLY A 16 -7.84 6.31 22.25
CA GLY A 16 -7.39 4.96 21.97
C GLY A 16 -5.89 4.74 22.21
N THR A 17 -5.07 5.73 21.94
CA THR A 17 -3.60 5.64 22.11
C THR A 17 -3.14 5.83 23.56
N ILE A 18 -3.93 6.42 24.45
CA ILE A 18 -3.60 6.59 25.88
C ILE A 18 -4.06 5.41 26.74
N GLY A 19 -4.91 4.54 26.21
CA GLY A 19 -5.57 3.45 26.96
C GLY A 19 -4.74 2.18 27.19
N VAL A 20 -3.49 2.09 26.76
CA VAL A 20 -2.68 0.85 26.86
C VAL A 20 -1.93 0.72 28.20
N THR A 21 -1.96 1.70 29.08
CA THR A 21 -1.14 1.66 30.31
C THR A 21 -1.88 1.73 31.65
N LEU A 22 -3.20 1.71 31.75
CA LEU A 22 -3.86 1.59 33.06
C LEU A 22 -5.16 0.81 32.97
N GLY A 23 -5.25 -0.22 33.78
CA GLY A 23 -6.28 -1.23 33.80
C GLY A 23 -7.70 -0.77 34.11
N ALA A 24 -8.58 -1.60 33.65
CA ALA A 24 -9.88 -2.00 34.14
C ALA A 24 -10.99 -0.94 34.33
N SER A 25 -12.07 -1.22 33.55
CA SER A 25 -13.48 -0.95 33.86
C SER A 25 -13.89 0.53 33.99
N VAL A 26 -14.63 0.99 33.00
CA VAL A 26 -16.00 1.51 33.06
C VAL A 26 -16.47 1.91 31.65
N PHE A 27 -17.60 1.40 31.25
CA PHE A 27 -18.48 1.52 30.09
C PHE A 27 -18.42 0.30 29.16
N GLY A 28 -19.42 -0.56 29.39
CA GLY A 28 -19.65 -1.76 28.60
C GLY A 28 -20.10 -1.48 27.16
N PHE A 29 -19.16 -1.25 26.28
CA PHE A 29 -19.33 -1.41 24.86
C PHE A 29 -18.64 -2.71 24.50
N GLN A 30 -19.38 -3.81 24.48
CA GLN A 30 -18.89 -5.08 23.94
C GLN A 30 -18.87 -4.94 22.43
N TRP A 31 -17.67 -4.83 21.85
CA TRP A 31 -17.47 -5.14 20.44
C TRP A 31 -17.84 -6.60 20.22
N PRO A 32 -18.57 -6.96 19.14
CA PRO A 32 -18.71 -8.36 18.79
C PRO A 32 -17.29 -8.93 18.66
N LYS A 33 -16.99 -9.91 19.51
CA LYS A 33 -15.78 -10.71 19.37
C LYS A 33 -15.93 -11.52 18.08
N GLY A 34 -15.45 -10.97 16.97
CA GLY A 34 -15.11 -11.80 15.85
C GLY A 34 -14.08 -12.80 16.37
N GLU A 35 -14.32 -14.08 16.15
CA GLU A 35 -13.38 -15.14 16.50
C GLU A 35 -12.01 -14.71 15.98
N ALA A 36 -11.05 -14.56 16.90
CA ALA A 36 -9.66 -14.33 16.55
C ALA A 36 -9.20 -15.59 15.80
N ARG A 37 -9.27 -15.58 14.48
CA ARG A 37 -8.48 -16.49 13.68
C ARG A 37 -7.05 -16.34 14.20
N ALA A 38 -6.42 -17.46 14.55
CA ALA A 38 -4.98 -17.52 14.80
C ALA A 38 -4.34 -16.79 13.59
N ALA A 39 -3.76 -15.62 13.86
CA ALA A 39 -3.34 -14.73 12.79
C ALA A 39 -2.09 -15.34 12.16
N ASP A 40 -2.26 -15.95 10.98
CA ASP A 40 -1.16 -16.07 10.06
C ASP A 40 -0.62 -14.65 9.87
N SER A 41 0.67 -14.45 10.19
CA SER A 41 1.30 -13.14 10.05
C SER A 41 1.24 -12.70 8.59
N SER A 42 0.78 -11.47 8.32
CA SER A 42 0.83 -10.90 6.98
C SER A 42 2.27 -10.70 6.55
N LEU A 43 2.64 -11.19 5.37
CA LEU A 43 3.98 -11.03 4.81
C LEU A 43 4.07 -9.74 4.00
N VAL A 44 5.06 -8.91 4.31
CA VAL A 44 5.48 -7.77 3.50
C VAL A 44 6.94 -7.94 3.11
N THR A 45 7.24 -7.86 1.84
CA THR A 45 8.61 -7.93 1.34
C THR A 45 9.12 -6.54 0.96
N ILE A 46 10.41 -6.30 1.22
CA ILE A 46 11.13 -5.11 0.77
C ILE A 46 12.35 -5.59 0.00
N VAL A 47 12.41 -5.24 -1.28
CA VAL A 47 13.55 -5.57 -2.15
C VAL A 47 14.13 -4.26 -2.65
N ARG A 48 15.43 -4.06 -2.42
CA ARG A 48 16.13 -2.81 -2.74
C ARG A 48 17.44 -3.07 -3.49
N ASP A 49 17.71 -2.24 -4.49
CA ASP A 49 19.00 -2.24 -5.17
C ASP A 49 19.49 -0.81 -5.41
N LYS A 50 20.69 -0.48 -4.94
CA LYS A 50 21.28 0.86 -5.09
C LYS A 50 21.41 1.31 -6.55
N ASN A 51 21.45 0.37 -7.49
CA ASN A 51 21.58 0.63 -8.91
C ASN A 51 20.23 0.72 -9.64
N ALA A 52 19.08 0.58 -8.93
CA ALA A 52 17.77 0.66 -9.55
C ALA A 52 17.51 2.03 -10.20
N MET A 53 18.08 3.08 -9.61
CA MET A 53 18.00 4.46 -10.13
C MET A 53 19.30 5.20 -9.80
N ASP A 54 19.86 5.88 -10.78
CA ASP A 54 21.08 6.68 -10.62
C ASP A 54 20.81 8.08 -10.03
N SER A 55 21.85 8.85 -9.80
CA SER A 55 21.75 10.22 -9.26
C SER A 55 21.09 11.21 -10.23
N ALA A 56 21.03 10.90 -11.52
CA ALA A 56 20.31 11.67 -12.53
C ALA A 56 18.84 11.22 -12.68
N LYS A 57 18.43 10.24 -11.86
CA LYS A 57 17.10 9.59 -11.86
C LYS A 57 16.82 8.75 -13.12
N ASN A 58 17.85 8.29 -13.79
CA ASN A 58 17.68 7.26 -14.82
C ASN A 58 17.47 5.91 -14.14
N ILE A 59 16.45 5.19 -14.58
CA ILE A 59 16.06 3.89 -14.02
C ILE A 59 16.67 2.76 -14.86
N ASP A 60 17.29 1.77 -14.20
CA ASP A 60 17.81 0.57 -14.84
C ASP A 60 16.73 -0.51 -14.88
N ILE A 61 16.17 -0.73 -16.07
CA ILE A 61 15.12 -1.74 -16.31
C ILE A 61 15.58 -3.14 -15.91
N THR A 62 16.83 -3.52 -16.22
CA THR A 62 17.34 -4.85 -15.89
C THR A 62 17.44 -5.09 -14.38
N VAL A 63 17.77 -4.03 -13.62
CA VAL A 63 17.77 -4.08 -12.16
C VAL A 63 16.34 -4.21 -11.64
N LEU A 64 15.38 -3.45 -12.19
CA LEU A 64 13.98 -3.55 -11.79
C LEU A 64 13.38 -4.94 -12.06
N GLU A 65 13.72 -5.58 -13.19
CA GLU A 65 13.27 -6.94 -13.51
C GLU A 65 13.76 -7.96 -12.47
N LYS A 66 15.02 -7.85 -12.05
CA LYS A 66 15.58 -8.70 -10.99
C LYS A 66 14.89 -8.44 -9.65
N MET A 67 14.69 -7.18 -9.28
CA MET A 67 13.98 -6.80 -8.06
C MET A 67 12.54 -7.31 -8.07
N LEU A 68 11.83 -7.20 -9.21
CA LEU A 68 10.46 -7.70 -9.35
C LEU A 68 10.41 -9.23 -9.19
N THR A 69 11.33 -9.95 -9.85
CA THR A 69 11.44 -11.41 -9.73
C THR A 69 11.63 -11.82 -8.27
N GLU A 70 12.56 -11.19 -7.58
CA GLU A 70 12.81 -11.48 -6.16
C GLU A 70 11.60 -11.12 -5.28
N THR A 71 10.97 -9.97 -5.53
CA THR A 71 9.78 -9.55 -4.81
C THR A 71 8.64 -10.56 -4.94
N LEU A 72 8.35 -10.99 -6.17
CA LEU A 72 7.27 -11.93 -6.45
C LEU A 72 7.52 -13.31 -5.82
N THR A 73 8.73 -13.83 -5.96
CA THR A 73 9.09 -15.13 -5.38
C THR A 73 9.01 -15.13 -3.85
N LYS A 74 9.43 -14.04 -3.20
CA LYS A 74 9.30 -13.88 -1.74
C LYS A 74 7.83 -13.74 -1.29
N VAL A 75 7.06 -12.87 -1.93
CA VAL A 75 5.63 -12.65 -1.57
C VAL A 75 4.81 -13.94 -1.71
N THR A 76 5.09 -14.74 -2.74
CA THR A 76 4.28 -15.94 -3.06
C THR A 76 4.87 -17.24 -2.54
N GLY A 77 6.14 -17.24 -2.13
CA GLY A 77 6.88 -18.46 -1.78
C GLY A 77 7.19 -19.36 -2.98
N GLN A 78 6.97 -18.90 -4.22
CA GLN A 78 7.22 -19.66 -5.43
C GLN A 78 8.69 -19.59 -5.86
N LYS A 79 9.12 -20.58 -6.65
CA LYS A 79 10.55 -20.71 -7.04
C LYS A 79 10.96 -19.81 -8.21
N ASN A 80 10.01 -19.36 -9.01
CA ASN A 80 10.25 -18.53 -10.19
C ASN A 80 9.09 -17.55 -10.43
N THR A 81 9.33 -16.56 -11.28
CA THR A 81 8.40 -15.48 -11.59
C THR A 81 7.09 -15.97 -12.20
N LYS A 82 7.16 -16.95 -13.10
CA LYS A 82 5.98 -17.51 -13.76
C LYS A 82 5.03 -18.18 -12.76
N ASP A 83 5.57 -19.05 -11.93
CA ASP A 83 4.78 -19.74 -10.89
C ASP A 83 4.25 -18.73 -9.86
N ALA A 84 5.03 -17.69 -9.55
CA ALA A 84 4.60 -16.61 -8.67
C ALA A 84 3.37 -15.88 -9.24
N TRP A 85 3.42 -15.43 -10.50
CA TRP A 85 2.26 -14.81 -11.14
C TRP A 85 1.06 -15.75 -11.23
N LEU A 86 1.27 -17.00 -11.65
CA LEU A 86 0.18 -17.97 -11.80
C LEU A 86 -0.45 -18.43 -10.47
N SER A 87 0.23 -18.19 -9.34
CA SER A 87 -0.36 -18.36 -8.01
C SER A 87 -1.29 -17.18 -7.62
N LEU A 88 -1.09 -16.01 -8.21
CA LEU A 88 -1.88 -14.80 -7.94
C LEU A 88 -3.03 -14.61 -8.93
N VAL A 89 -2.82 -14.93 -10.21
CA VAL A 89 -3.77 -14.69 -11.31
C VAL A 89 -3.85 -15.92 -12.22
N LYS A 90 -4.96 -16.03 -12.96
CA LYS A 90 -5.12 -17.11 -13.94
C LYS A 90 -4.76 -16.61 -15.35
N PRO A 91 -4.31 -17.48 -16.27
CA PRO A 91 -3.97 -17.06 -17.63
C PRO A 91 -5.11 -16.38 -18.41
N ASN A 92 -6.35 -16.71 -18.08
CA ASN A 92 -7.53 -16.14 -18.75
C ASN A 92 -8.13 -14.92 -18.03
N ASP A 93 -7.58 -14.51 -16.88
CA ASP A 93 -8.06 -13.34 -16.17
C ASP A 93 -7.80 -12.06 -16.98
N ALA A 94 -8.76 -11.16 -16.98
CA ALA A 94 -8.53 -9.78 -17.38
C ALA A 94 -7.84 -9.06 -16.23
N ILE A 95 -6.59 -8.66 -16.42
CA ILE A 95 -5.75 -8.07 -15.37
C ILE A 95 -5.73 -6.56 -15.52
N GLY A 96 -6.06 -5.85 -14.44
CA GLY A 96 -5.96 -4.40 -14.35
C GLY A 96 -4.70 -3.98 -13.60
N LEU A 97 -3.85 -3.20 -14.25
CA LEU A 97 -2.75 -2.50 -13.59
C LEU A 97 -3.27 -1.15 -13.07
N VAL A 98 -2.99 -0.86 -11.81
CA VAL A 98 -3.49 0.36 -11.15
C VAL A 98 -2.33 1.15 -10.56
N PRO A 99 -1.53 1.83 -11.39
CA PRO A 99 -0.51 2.75 -10.92
C PRO A 99 -1.13 4.03 -10.37
N THR A 100 -0.36 4.82 -9.64
CA THR A 100 -0.71 6.22 -9.39
C THR A 100 -0.37 7.03 -10.64
N ASP A 101 -1.33 7.80 -11.18
CA ASP A 101 -1.21 8.49 -12.47
C ASP A 101 -0.73 9.94 -12.40
N HIS A 102 -0.73 10.57 -11.22
CA HIS A 102 -0.37 11.98 -11.08
C HIS A 102 0.14 12.30 -9.67
N LEU A 103 0.78 13.48 -9.52
CA LEU A 103 1.24 14.00 -8.23
C LEU A 103 2.15 13.02 -7.48
N ASN A 104 3.39 12.91 -7.90
CA ASN A 104 4.35 11.87 -7.55
C ASN A 104 3.86 10.50 -8.05
N PRO A 105 3.79 10.33 -9.39
CA PRO A 105 3.25 9.13 -10.01
C PRO A 105 4.15 7.91 -9.77
N THR A 106 3.61 6.73 -10.03
CA THR A 106 4.39 5.52 -10.25
C THR A 106 5.28 5.72 -11.48
N HIS A 107 6.53 5.30 -11.43
CA HIS A 107 7.42 5.38 -12.59
C HIS A 107 6.93 4.46 -13.71
N ASP A 108 6.95 4.97 -14.94
CA ASP A 108 6.48 4.22 -16.11
C ASP A 108 7.27 2.92 -16.32
N GLU A 109 8.54 2.94 -15.98
CA GLU A 109 9.44 1.77 -16.04
C GLU A 109 8.97 0.65 -15.10
N VAL A 110 8.46 0.99 -13.92
CA VAL A 110 7.90 0.00 -12.99
C VAL A 110 6.65 -0.65 -13.58
N VAL A 111 5.75 0.14 -14.16
CA VAL A 111 4.54 -0.37 -14.83
C VAL A 111 4.91 -1.25 -16.01
N HIS A 112 5.91 -0.83 -16.79
CA HIS A 112 6.43 -1.57 -17.94
C HIS A 112 6.99 -2.94 -17.53
N VAL A 113 7.84 -2.98 -16.52
CA VAL A 113 8.46 -4.23 -16.02
C VAL A 113 7.39 -5.18 -15.47
N VAL A 114 6.38 -4.68 -14.75
CA VAL A 114 5.25 -5.50 -14.27
C VAL A 114 4.45 -6.07 -15.44
N LYS A 115 4.12 -5.25 -16.44
CA LYS A 115 3.38 -5.69 -17.63
C LYS A 115 4.14 -6.77 -18.39
N ASN A 116 5.41 -6.56 -18.67
CA ASN A 116 6.25 -7.52 -19.40
C ASN A 116 6.40 -8.83 -18.62
N SER A 117 6.64 -8.75 -17.31
CA SER A 117 6.74 -9.92 -16.45
C SER A 117 5.47 -10.79 -16.45
N LEU A 118 4.28 -10.19 -16.53
CA LEU A 118 3.01 -10.90 -16.72
C LEU A 118 2.95 -11.60 -18.08
N ILE A 119 3.33 -10.90 -19.16
CA ILE A 119 3.36 -11.43 -20.53
C ILE A 119 4.31 -12.63 -20.61
N ASP A 120 5.53 -12.50 -20.11
CA ASP A 120 6.56 -13.54 -20.07
C ASP A 120 6.12 -14.76 -19.23
N SER A 121 5.21 -14.53 -18.29
CA SER A 121 4.61 -15.59 -17.48
C SER A 121 3.44 -16.31 -18.18
N GLY A 122 3.08 -15.87 -19.38
CA GLY A 122 2.06 -16.51 -20.22
C GLY A 122 0.67 -15.86 -20.14
N ILE A 123 0.57 -14.65 -19.62
CA ILE A 123 -0.67 -13.85 -19.67
C ILE A 123 -0.73 -13.12 -21.02
N PRO A 124 -1.76 -13.31 -21.85
CA PRO A 124 -1.87 -12.60 -23.12
C PRO A 124 -1.91 -11.07 -22.93
N GLU A 125 -1.20 -10.34 -23.79
CA GLU A 125 -1.10 -8.88 -23.66
C GLU A 125 -2.46 -8.18 -23.71
N ASP A 126 -3.39 -8.66 -24.56
CA ASP A 126 -4.74 -8.11 -24.68
C ASP A 126 -5.61 -8.32 -23.42
N ARG A 127 -5.16 -9.17 -22.49
CA ARG A 127 -5.77 -9.37 -21.17
C ARG A 127 -5.26 -8.39 -20.12
N ILE A 128 -4.16 -7.66 -20.37
CA ILE A 128 -3.58 -6.71 -19.44
C ILE A 128 -3.97 -5.30 -19.87
N ARG A 129 -4.51 -4.51 -18.96
CA ARG A 129 -4.98 -3.15 -19.25
C ARG A 129 -4.72 -2.19 -18.12
N ASP A 130 -4.65 -0.90 -18.45
CA ASP A 130 -4.74 0.16 -17.46
C ASP A 130 -6.13 0.15 -16.81
N ALA A 131 -6.15 0.16 -15.48
CA ALA A 131 -7.37 0.13 -14.67
C ALA A 131 -7.43 1.26 -13.63
N GLN A 132 -6.76 2.38 -13.85
CA GLN A 132 -6.82 3.55 -12.97
C GLN A 132 -8.24 4.10 -12.81
N GLY A 133 -9.06 4.01 -13.84
CA GLY A 133 -10.45 4.43 -13.80
C GLY A 133 -11.44 3.27 -13.55
N PRO A 134 -12.60 3.54 -12.90
CA PRO A 134 -13.57 2.52 -12.55
C PRO A 134 -14.17 1.79 -13.75
N ARG A 135 -14.21 2.44 -14.94
CA ARG A 135 -14.72 1.83 -16.17
C ARG A 135 -13.92 0.59 -16.57
N ASN A 136 -12.59 0.68 -16.50
CA ASN A 136 -11.71 -0.43 -16.85
C ASN A 136 -11.60 -1.45 -15.71
N ALA A 137 -11.52 -0.99 -14.46
CA ALA A 137 -11.47 -1.86 -13.28
C ALA A 137 -12.67 -2.81 -13.19
N LYS A 138 -13.88 -2.35 -13.57
CA LYS A 138 -15.09 -3.19 -13.63
C LYS A 138 -14.99 -4.36 -14.59
N LYS A 139 -14.13 -4.27 -15.60
CA LYS A 139 -13.90 -5.30 -16.63
C LYS A 139 -12.75 -6.25 -16.28
N CYS A 140 -12.11 -6.06 -15.11
CA CYS A 140 -10.99 -6.88 -14.67
C CYS A 140 -11.46 -7.97 -13.70
N ASP A 141 -10.82 -9.13 -13.80
CA ASP A 141 -10.98 -10.26 -12.88
C ASP A 141 -9.99 -10.16 -11.73
N ALA A 142 -8.81 -9.61 -12.00
CA ALA A 142 -7.75 -9.35 -11.04
C ALA A 142 -7.21 -7.93 -11.17
N LEU A 143 -6.76 -7.35 -10.05
CA LEU A 143 -6.13 -6.03 -9.99
C LEU A 143 -4.73 -6.16 -9.35
N ILE A 144 -3.76 -5.48 -9.94
CA ILE A 144 -2.42 -5.29 -9.39
C ILE A 144 -2.28 -3.80 -9.04
N ALA A 145 -2.26 -3.49 -7.75
CA ALA A 145 -2.07 -2.12 -7.29
C ALA A 145 -0.58 -1.76 -7.31
N ILE A 146 -0.23 -0.67 -7.98
CA ILE A 146 1.17 -0.22 -8.13
C ILE A 146 1.29 1.25 -7.68
N PRO A 147 1.02 1.55 -6.38
CA PRO A 147 1.09 2.93 -5.89
C PRO A 147 2.52 3.43 -5.73
N GLY A 148 2.73 4.73 -5.92
CA GLY A 148 3.96 5.41 -5.49
C GLY A 148 3.95 5.72 -3.99
N LEU A 149 5.07 5.51 -3.29
CA LEU A 149 5.22 5.77 -1.86
C LEU A 149 5.26 7.28 -1.56
N LYS A 150 4.25 7.78 -0.85
CA LYS A 150 4.17 9.21 -0.52
C LYS A 150 3.35 9.57 0.71
N ALA A 151 3.81 10.57 1.44
CA ALA A 151 2.97 11.30 2.38
C ALA A 151 1.88 12.11 1.65
N HIS A 152 0.84 12.51 2.37
CA HIS A 152 -0.26 13.28 1.80
C HIS A 152 -0.82 14.29 2.81
N TRP A 153 -0.84 15.57 2.46
CA TRP A 153 -1.24 16.66 3.36
C TRP A 153 -2.71 16.67 3.79
N LEU A 154 -3.57 15.87 3.16
CA LEU A 154 -4.99 15.74 3.56
C LEU A 154 -5.33 14.40 4.23
N THR A 155 -4.46 13.39 4.13
CA THR A 155 -4.74 12.04 4.63
C THR A 155 -3.60 11.44 5.46
N GLY A 156 -2.50 12.17 5.64
CA GLY A 156 -1.27 11.71 6.27
C GLY A 156 -0.42 10.89 5.32
N ILE A 157 -0.91 9.75 4.86
CA ILE A 157 -0.30 8.91 3.82
C ILE A 157 -1.21 8.82 2.61
N GLY A 158 -0.64 8.69 1.41
CA GLY A 158 -1.38 8.66 0.15
C GLY A 158 -0.88 7.54 -0.78
N THR A 159 -0.59 6.37 -0.24
CA THR A 159 0.03 5.25 -0.95
C THR A 159 -1.02 4.18 -1.30
N VAL A 160 -1.09 3.08 -0.55
CA VAL A 160 -1.87 1.90 -0.90
C VAL A 160 -3.38 2.14 -0.80
N LEU A 161 -3.86 2.49 0.40
CA LEU A 161 -5.30 2.62 0.65
C LEU A 161 -5.95 3.69 -0.21
N LYS A 162 -5.19 4.72 -0.56
CA LYS A 162 -5.64 5.83 -1.39
C LYS A 162 -5.53 5.56 -2.89
N ASN A 163 -4.84 4.50 -3.31
CA ASN A 163 -4.59 4.23 -4.73
C ASN A 163 -5.88 4.09 -5.56
N TYR A 164 -6.94 3.56 -4.97
CA TYR A 164 -8.24 3.40 -5.62
C TYR A 164 -9.21 4.57 -5.42
N ILE A 165 -8.74 5.73 -4.95
CA ILE A 165 -9.63 6.85 -4.59
C ILE A 165 -10.51 7.32 -5.76
N MET A 166 -10.02 7.22 -7.00
CA MET A 166 -10.77 7.59 -8.20
C MET A 166 -11.98 6.67 -8.46
N TYR A 167 -11.99 5.46 -7.90
CA TYR A 167 -13.11 4.52 -8.03
C TYR A 167 -14.35 4.97 -7.25
N SER A 168 -14.20 5.87 -6.29
CA SER A 168 -15.31 6.45 -5.53
C SER A 168 -16.24 7.35 -6.36
N GLY A 169 -15.74 7.88 -7.49
CA GLY A 169 -16.42 8.93 -8.27
C GLY A 169 -16.45 10.31 -7.57
N SER A 170 -15.99 10.40 -6.32
CA SER A 170 -15.95 11.64 -5.52
C SER A 170 -14.71 11.68 -4.63
N PRO A 171 -13.49 11.73 -5.21
CA PRO A 171 -12.25 11.59 -4.46
C PRO A 171 -12.08 12.64 -3.34
N SER A 172 -12.62 13.84 -3.50
CA SER A 172 -12.58 14.89 -2.48
C SER A 172 -13.29 14.52 -1.17
N SER A 173 -14.30 13.64 -1.23
CA SER A 173 -15.08 13.16 -0.08
C SER A 173 -14.33 12.17 0.81
N TYR A 174 -13.10 11.80 0.44
CA TYR A 174 -12.26 10.85 1.17
C TYR A 174 -10.97 11.50 1.71
N HIS A 175 -11.06 12.78 2.07
CA HIS A 175 -9.94 13.55 2.63
C HIS A 175 -10.22 14.00 4.07
N LYS A 176 -9.19 14.43 4.79
CA LYS A 176 -9.26 14.87 6.20
C LYS A 176 -9.83 13.76 7.09
N SER A 177 -10.83 14.07 7.91
CA SER A 177 -11.50 13.08 8.77
C SER A 177 -12.18 11.96 8.00
N ASP A 178 -12.64 12.24 6.78
CA ASP A 178 -13.30 11.24 5.94
C ASP A 178 -12.32 10.29 5.26
N SER A 179 -10.99 10.49 5.40
CA SER A 179 -9.99 9.52 4.98
C SER A 179 -10.12 8.18 5.69
N ALA A 180 -10.73 8.15 6.89
CA ALA A 180 -11.10 6.90 7.57
C ALA A 180 -12.00 6.00 6.71
N LYS A 181 -12.74 6.56 5.74
CA LYS A 181 -13.66 5.83 4.86
C LYS A 181 -12.98 5.24 3.61
N LEU A 182 -11.68 5.40 3.42
CA LEU A 182 -10.98 4.85 2.24
C LEU A 182 -11.20 3.34 2.07
N GLY A 183 -11.40 2.61 3.17
CA GLY A 183 -11.73 1.18 3.12
C GLY A 183 -13.05 0.85 2.42
N GLU A 184 -14.01 1.77 2.33
CA GLU A 184 -15.25 1.58 1.56
C GLU A 184 -14.96 1.32 0.09
N ILE A 185 -13.93 2.00 -0.47
CA ILE A 185 -13.54 1.88 -1.87
C ILE A 185 -12.99 0.48 -2.16
N TRP A 186 -12.21 -0.08 -1.24
CA TRP A 186 -11.68 -1.44 -1.32
C TRP A 186 -12.78 -2.51 -1.22
N ASN A 187 -13.91 -2.17 -0.60
CA ASN A 187 -15.09 -3.03 -0.50
C ASN A 187 -16.10 -2.84 -1.65
N LEU A 188 -15.82 -1.99 -2.64
CA LEU A 188 -16.65 -1.91 -3.85
C LEU A 188 -16.73 -3.27 -4.56
N PRO A 189 -17.89 -3.66 -5.12
CA PRO A 189 -18.07 -5.00 -5.71
C PRO A 189 -17.07 -5.36 -6.81
N PHE A 190 -16.52 -4.36 -7.50
CA PHE A 190 -15.54 -4.57 -8.56
C PHE A 190 -14.08 -4.44 -8.10
N VAL A 191 -13.84 -4.27 -6.79
CA VAL A 191 -12.51 -4.22 -6.14
C VAL A 191 -12.35 -5.36 -5.14
N LYS A 192 -13.37 -5.60 -4.34
CA LYS A 192 -13.35 -6.58 -3.25
C LYS A 192 -12.91 -7.96 -3.73
N GLY A 193 -11.80 -8.48 -3.16
CA GLY A 193 -11.24 -9.79 -3.49
C GLY A 193 -10.51 -9.87 -4.84
N LYS A 194 -10.46 -8.76 -5.60
CA LYS A 194 -9.78 -8.73 -6.91
C LYS A 194 -8.34 -8.21 -6.85
N THR A 195 -7.96 -7.42 -5.86
CA THR A 195 -6.56 -7.03 -5.67
C THR A 195 -5.75 -8.25 -5.24
N LYS A 196 -4.83 -8.68 -6.11
CA LYS A 196 -4.02 -9.88 -5.92
C LYS A 196 -2.62 -9.57 -5.40
N LEU A 197 -2.12 -8.39 -5.74
CA LEU A 197 -0.82 -7.91 -5.30
C LEU A 197 -0.89 -6.40 -5.10
N VAL A 198 -0.23 -5.93 -4.06
CA VAL A 198 0.18 -4.54 -3.89
C VAL A 198 1.69 -4.49 -4.07
N LEU A 199 2.16 -3.75 -5.05
CA LEU A 199 3.58 -3.50 -5.33
C LEU A 199 3.83 -2.00 -5.29
N VAL A 200 4.36 -1.51 -4.19
CA VAL A 200 4.63 -0.09 -4.00
C VAL A 200 5.93 0.29 -4.71
N ASP A 201 5.85 1.23 -5.62
CA ASP A 201 7.01 1.92 -6.16
C ASP A 201 7.57 2.86 -5.10
N SER A 202 8.69 2.47 -4.55
CA SER A 202 9.47 3.24 -3.58
C SER A 202 10.87 3.57 -4.09
N LEU A 203 11.03 3.78 -5.41
CA LEU A 203 12.32 4.19 -5.96
C LEU A 203 12.71 5.59 -5.47
N TYR A 204 11.78 6.55 -5.56
CA TYR A 204 12.01 7.94 -5.15
C TYR A 204 10.82 8.51 -4.36
N PRO A 205 10.58 7.99 -3.13
CA PRO A 205 9.42 8.34 -2.34
C PRO A 205 9.43 9.77 -1.82
N LEU A 206 8.27 10.22 -1.28
CA LEU A 206 8.05 11.55 -0.73
C LEU A 206 7.56 11.46 0.72
N CYS A 207 8.35 11.96 1.70
CA CYS A 207 8.01 11.82 3.12
C CYS A 207 7.23 12.99 3.73
N ASP A 208 7.10 14.13 3.05
CA ASP A 208 6.33 15.27 3.55
C ASP A 208 5.72 16.10 2.42
N LYS A 209 4.72 16.96 2.75
CA LYS A 209 4.04 17.90 1.86
C LYS A 209 3.40 17.31 0.60
N GLY A 210 3.41 15.98 0.45
CA GLY A 210 2.77 15.34 -0.69
C GLY A 210 1.26 15.65 -0.78
N PRO A 211 0.67 15.38 -1.97
CA PRO A 211 1.23 14.54 -3.02
C PRO A 211 2.13 15.24 -4.04
N GLN A 212 2.20 16.58 -4.08
CA GLN A 212 3.08 17.31 -4.98
C GLN A 212 4.54 16.97 -4.68
N PRO A 213 5.37 16.67 -5.70
CA PRO A 213 6.79 16.43 -5.51
C PRO A 213 7.47 17.64 -4.86
N ASP A 214 8.27 17.38 -3.83
CA ASP A 214 9.12 18.38 -3.19
C ASP A 214 10.51 17.76 -2.97
N PRO A 215 11.53 18.20 -3.72
CA PRO A 215 12.87 17.61 -3.65
C PRO A 215 13.51 17.61 -2.26
N ARG A 216 13.07 18.47 -1.36
CA ARG A 216 13.56 18.52 0.04
C ARG A 216 13.12 17.31 0.87
N TYR A 217 12.07 16.62 0.43
CA TYR A 217 11.42 15.52 1.14
C TYR A 217 11.37 14.23 0.31
N GLN A 218 11.97 14.24 -0.87
CA GLN A 218 12.19 13.06 -1.68
C GLN A 218 13.61 12.50 -1.44
N TRP A 219 13.75 11.18 -1.53
CA TRP A 219 15.06 10.54 -1.38
C TRP A 219 15.14 9.24 -2.19
N PRO A 220 16.36 8.82 -2.61
CA PRO A 220 16.54 7.56 -3.30
C PRO A 220 16.42 6.41 -2.29
N TYR A 221 15.24 5.77 -2.25
CA TYR A 221 15.03 4.56 -1.47
C TYR A 221 15.34 3.32 -2.31
N ASN A 222 15.19 3.41 -3.63
CA ASN A 222 15.55 2.40 -4.62
C ASN A 222 14.96 1.02 -4.30
N GLY A 223 13.65 0.94 -4.06
CA GLY A 223 13.03 -0.28 -3.59
C GLY A 223 11.62 -0.54 -4.09
N PHE A 224 11.21 -1.80 -3.95
CA PHE A 224 9.84 -2.26 -3.98
C PHE A 224 9.40 -2.70 -2.59
N ILE A 225 8.15 -2.39 -2.21
CA ILE A 225 7.51 -2.88 -0.99
C ILE A 225 6.25 -3.60 -1.43
N ALA A 226 6.12 -4.89 -1.12
CA ALA A 226 5.03 -5.68 -1.68
C ALA A 226 4.41 -6.66 -0.69
N GLY A 227 3.15 -7.01 -0.95
CA GLY A 227 2.40 -8.00 -0.20
C GLY A 227 0.99 -8.19 -0.75
N THR A 228 0.26 -9.13 -0.20
CA THR A 228 -1.14 -9.40 -0.55
C THR A 228 -2.13 -8.77 0.43
N ASP A 229 -1.67 -8.34 1.59
CA ASP A 229 -2.45 -7.59 2.59
C ASP A 229 -2.21 -6.08 2.40
N PRO A 230 -3.18 -5.33 1.89
CA PRO A 230 -3.00 -3.90 1.59
C PRO A 230 -2.78 -3.05 2.83
N VAL A 231 -3.33 -3.45 3.98
CA VAL A 231 -3.17 -2.69 5.23
C VAL A 231 -1.78 -2.92 5.82
N ALA A 232 -1.29 -4.16 5.78
CA ALA A 232 0.06 -4.49 6.21
C ALA A 232 1.11 -3.75 5.37
N VAL A 233 0.95 -3.72 4.03
CA VAL A 233 1.85 -2.97 3.14
C VAL A 233 1.81 -1.48 3.46
N GLU A 234 0.60 -0.87 3.64
CA GLU A 234 0.47 0.54 4.00
C GLU A 234 1.13 0.85 5.37
N THR A 235 1.00 -0.08 6.32
CA THR A 235 1.59 0.07 7.66
C THR A 235 3.11 0.11 7.60
N VAL A 236 3.73 -0.76 6.79
CA VAL A 236 5.19 -0.74 6.55
C VAL A 236 5.61 0.54 5.83
N CYS A 237 4.86 0.97 4.81
CA CYS A 237 5.08 2.24 4.12
C CYS A 237 5.03 3.44 5.08
N LEU A 238 4.06 3.45 5.97
CA LEU A 238 3.91 4.48 7.01
C LEU A 238 5.11 4.49 7.97
N LYS A 239 5.60 3.32 8.38
CA LYS A 239 6.81 3.20 9.21
C LYS A 239 8.00 3.84 8.51
N ILE A 240 8.27 3.49 7.25
CA ILE A 240 9.39 4.02 6.46
C ILE A 240 9.31 5.55 6.33
N ILE A 241 8.13 6.10 6.00
CA ILE A 241 7.92 7.56 5.94
C ILE A 241 8.20 8.20 7.29
N THR A 242 7.71 7.62 8.38
CA THR A 242 7.85 8.17 9.73
C THR A 242 9.32 8.19 10.17
N GLU A 243 10.05 7.11 9.91
CA GLU A 243 11.49 7.04 10.25
C GLU A 243 12.32 7.99 9.37
N LYS A 244 11.98 8.15 8.08
CA LYS A 244 12.66 9.15 7.23
C LYS A 244 12.42 10.57 7.72
N ARG A 245 11.20 10.90 8.14
CA ARG A 245 10.87 12.20 8.75
C ARG A 245 11.67 12.43 10.02
N LYS A 246 11.76 11.43 10.89
CA LYS A 246 12.59 11.48 12.10
C LYS A 246 14.06 11.68 11.78
N ALA A 247 14.59 10.97 10.78
CA ALA A 247 15.99 11.12 10.34
C ALA A 247 16.30 12.53 9.82
N ILE A 248 15.36 13.15 9.09
CA ILE A 248 15.53 14.53 8.59
C ILE A 248 15.54 15.54 9.73
N ARG A 249 14.72 15.35 10.76
CA ARG A 249 14.52 16.35 11.83
C ARG A 249 15.39 16.10 13.06
N GLY A 250 15.90 14.89 13.24
CA GLY A 250 16.64 14.48 14.44
C GLY A 250 15.74 14.15 15.63
N GLU A 251 14.42 14.32 15.51
CA GLU A 251 13.41 14.07 16.54
C GLU A 251 12.11 13.53 15.93
N PRO A 252 11.18 12.93 16.70
CA PRO A 252 9.90 12.48 16.19
C PRO A 252 9.14 13.60 15.48
N TRP A 253 8.76 13.36 14.23
CA TRP A 253 8.01 14.29 13.41
C TRP A 253 6.76 13.62 12.82
N PRO A 254 5.65 13.56 13.59
CA PRO A 254 4.45 12.88 13.18
C PRO A 254 3.79 13.50 11.95
N LEU A 255 3.08 12.71 11.17
CA LEU A 255 2.30 13.20 10.03
C LEU A 255 1.12 14.06 10.51
N SER A 256 0.85 15.12 9.76
CA SER A 256 -0.31 15.99 9.98
C SER A 256 -1.03 16.25 8.66
N PRO A 257 -2.31 15.76 8.54
CA PRO A 257 -3.09 15.05 9.54
C PRO A 257 -2.56 13.65 9.83
N PRO A 258 -2.95 13.02 10.96
CA PRO A 258 -2.60 11.63 11.21
C PRO A 258 -3.24 10.69 10.18
N PRO A 259 -2.59 9.56 9.80
CA PRO A 259 -3.06 8.64 8.78
C PRO A 259 -4.13 7.67 9.33
N ILE A 260 -5.28 8.21 9.73
CA ILE A 260 -6.39 7.45 10.38
C ILE A 260 -6.98 6.37 9.47
N CYS A 261 -6.77 6.45 8.17
CA CYS A 261 -7.23 5.45 7.20
C CYS A 261 -6.63 4.06 7.45
N VAL A 262 -5.41 3.98 7.97
CA VAL A 262 -4.70 2.71 8.17
C VAL A 262 -5.39 1.88 9.24
N GLU A 263 -5.61 2.46 10.42
CA GLU A 263 -6.32 1.79 11.51
C GLU A 263 -7.79 1.50 11.15
N ALA A 264 -8.45 2.42 10.45
CA ALA A 264 -9.83 2.22 10.00
C ALA A 264 -9.94 1.06 8.99
N ALA A 265 -8.98 0.92 8.08
CA ALA A 265 -8.96 -0.17 7.10
C ALA A 265 -8.87 -1.55 7.76
N ASP A 266 -8.12 -1.68 8.87
CA ASP A 266 -8.07 -2.88 9.70
C ASP A 266 -9.37 -3.05 10.49
N LYS A 267 -9.64 -2.14 11.42
CA LYS A 267 -10.65 -2.33 12.46
C LYS A 267 -12.09 -2.18 12.00
N VAL A 268 -12.34 -1.34 10.99
CA VAL A 268 -13.71 -1.05 10.51
C VAL A 268 -14.02 -1.86 9.25
N TYR A 269 -13.04 -1.99 8.34
CA TYR A 269 -13.29 -2.58 7.03
C TYR A 269 -12.74 -3.99 6.87
N GLY A 270 -11.91 -4.49 7.80
CA GLY A 270 -11.38 -5.85 7.78
C GLY A 270 -10.53 -6.16 6.54
N LEU A 271 -9.78 -5.19 6.05
CA LEU A 271 -9.00 -5.33 4.81
C LEU A 271 -7.61 -5.94 5.02
N GLY A 272 -7.19 -6.12 6.27
CA GLY A 272 -5.87 -6.63 6.63
C GLY A 272 -5.46 -6.13 8.02
N THR A 273 -4.18 -6.23 8.37
CA THR A 273 -3.68 -5.86 9.69
C THR A 273 -2.85 -4.59 9.71
N SER A 274 -3.18 -3.67 10.63
CA SER A 274 -2.39 -2.45 10.93
C SER A 274 -1.41 -2.67 12.09
N ARG A 275 -1.34 -3.87 12.66
CA ARG A 275 -0.54 -4.21 13.82
C ARG A 275 0.83 -4.73 13.40
N MET A 276 1.89 -3.95 13.65
CA MET A 276 3.26 -4.31 13.26
C MET A 276 3.71 -5.67 13.78
N GLU A 277 3.29 -6.06 14.97
CA GLU A 277 3.58 -7.37 15.56
C GLU A 277 2.94 -8.56 14.83
N GLN A 278 2.00 -8.30 13.95
CA GLN A 278 1.37 -9.30 13.07
C GLN A 278 1.89 -9.23 11.63
N ILE A 279 2.89 -8.41 11.37
CA ILE A 279 3.48 -8.25 10.05
C ILE A 279 4.88 -8.84 10.07
N LYS A 280 5.09 -9.91 9.30
CA LYS A 280 6.42 -10.42 9.01
C LYS A 280 7.02 -9.59 7.89
N ILE A 281 8.16 -8.94 8.14
CA ILE A 281 8.87 -8.19 7.11
C ILE A 281 10.07 -9.01 6.66
N GLU A 282 10.16 -9.25 5.35
CA GLU A 282 11.35 -9.83 4.71
C GLU A 282 12.01 -8.77 3.82
N ASN A 283 13.20 -8.35 4.20
CA ASN A 283 14.00 -7.42 3.40
C ASN A 283 15.15 -8.12 2.70
N SER A 284 15.57 -7.59 1.57
CA SER A 284 16.76 -8.05 0.85
C SER A 284 17.37 -6.95 -0.02
N GLY A 285 18.64 -7.17 -0.38
CA GLY A 285 19.42 -6.29 -1.22
C GLY A 285 20.06 -5.14 -0.43
N TRP A 286 19.90 -3.91 -0.90
CA TRP A 286 20.58 -2.75 -0.31
C TRP A 286 20.00 -2.34 1.04
N GLU A 287 20.81 -2.44 2.11
CA GLU A 287 20.35 -2.25 3.49
C GLU A 287 20.49 -0.81 4.03
N HIS A 288 21.21 0.07 3.31
CA HIS A 288 21.41 1.45 3.77
C HIS A 288 20.08 2.20 3.91
N GLU A 289 19.84 2.82 5.07
CA GLU A 289 18.58 3.53 5.39
C GLU A 289 17.31 2.70 5.09
N ILE A 290 17.25 1.45 5.57
CA ILE A 290 16.05 0.62 5.38
C ILE A 290 14.81 1.18 6.11
N LEU A 291 15.00 1.94 7.18
CA LEU A 291 13.98 2.73 7.88
C LEU A 291 12.84 1.88 8.49
N LEU A 292 13.16 0.76 9.13
CA LEU A 292 12.21 -0.13 9.80
C LEU A 292 12.21 0.01 11.33
#